data_fa38f8682f6614ca3202c499dd62603a
#
_entry.id   fa38f8682f6614ca3202c499dd62603a
#
_cell.length_a   1.000
_cell.length_b   1.000
_cell.length_c   1.000
_cell.angle_alpha   90.00
_cell.angle_beta   90.00
_cell.angle_gamma   90.00
#
_symmetry.space_group_name_H-M   'P 1'
#
loop_
_entity.id
_entity.type
_entity.pdbx_description
1 polymer ?
#
loop_
_entity_poly.entity_id
_entity_poly.type
_entity_poly.pdbx_seq_one_letter_code
_entity_poly.pdbx_strand_id
1 'polypeptide(L)'
;MNRYGAEFLGTFWLVLGGCGSAVLAAAFPQLGIGLAGVSLAFGLTVLTMAYAIGHVSGCHLNPAVSVGLWAGGRFPAGQLLPYVIAQLAGAIAAGGVLYLIASGKAGFDVAAGFASNGYGEHSPGGYTLQAALVCEVVMTALFLVVILGATDARAPQGFAPIAIGLCLTLIHLISIPVTNTSVNPARSTGVALYVGGWAVAQLWAFWVAPIVGALLGAGLYRIVGGSRA
;
A
#
# COMPACT_ATOMS: atom_id res chain seq x y z
N MET A 1 11.94 -17.21 -10.88
CA MET A 1 10.59 -16.88 -11.42
C MET A 1 9.52 -16.80 -10.34
N ASN A 2 9.51 -17.70 -9.37
CA ASN A 2 8.42 -17.76 -8.37
C ASN A 2 8.23 -16.47 -7.54
N ARG A 3 9.33 -15.77 -7.15
CA ARG A 3 9.23 -14.53 -6.35
C ARG A 3 8.50 -13.38 -7.05
N TYR A 4 8.69 -13.21 -8.35
CA TYR A 4 8.00 -12.17 -9.12
C TYR A 4 6.51 -12.49 -9.29
N GLY A 5 6.18 -13.77 -9.53
CA GLY A 5 4.80 -14.23 -9.52
C GLY A 5 4.12 -14.05 -8.17
N ALA A 6 4.85 -14.25 -7.07
CA ALA A 6 4.35 -14.01 -5.72
C ALA A 6 4.10 -12.51 -5.46
N GLU A 7 5.01 -11.62 -5.87
CA GLU A 7 4.81 -10.17 -5.77
C GLU A 7 3.63 -9.67 -6.63
N PHE A 8 3.49 -10.20 -7.85
CA PHE A 8 2.32 -9.92 -8.69
C PHE A 8 1.03 -10.34 -8.00
N LEU A 9 0.94 -11.60 -7.55
CA LEU A 9 -0.27 -12.14 -6.92
C LEU A 9 -0.61 -11.40 -5.62
N GLY A 10 0.38 -11.16 -4.78
CA GLY A 10 0.19 -10.47 -3.51
C GLY A 10 -0.23 -9.01 -3.70
N THR A 11 0.38 -8.29 -4.66
CA THR A 11 -0.03 -6.91 -4.96
C THR A 11 -1.41 -6.87 -5.63
N PHE A 12 -1.72 -7.83 -6.48
CA PHE A 12 -3.08 -8.02 -7.03
C PHE A 12 -4.09 -8.17 -5.89
N TRP A 13 -3.83 -9.05 -4.92
CA TRP A 13 -4.72 -9.25 -3.77
C TRP A 13 -4.84 -8.00 -2.89
N LEU A 14 -3.73 -7.29 -2.67
CA LEU A 14 -3.72 -6.05 -1.89
C LEU A 14 -4.64 -4.99 -2.51
N VAL A 15 -4.52 -4.76 -3.82
CA VAL A 15 -5.33 -3.76 -4.52
C VAL A 15 -6.78 -4.22 -4.66
N LEU A 16 -7.02 -5.47 -5.05
CA LEU A 16 -8.38 -5.99 -5.17
C LEU A 16 -9.13 -6.00 -3.83
N GLY A 17 -8.49 -6.47 -2.77
CA GLY A 17 -9.10 -6.52 -1.44
C GLY A 17 -9.24 -5.15 -0.79
N GLY A 18 -8.17 -4.34 -0.80
CA GLY A 18 -8.15 -3.03 -0.19
C GLY A 18 -8.98 -1.99 -0.96
N CYS A 19 -8.67 -1.73 -2.22
CA CYS A 19 -9.43 -0.79 -3.03
C CYS A 19 -10.84 -1.33 -3.35
N GLY A 20 -10.97 -2.64 -3.54
CA GLY A 20 -12.27 -3.27 -3.74
C GLY A 20 -13.20 -3.12 -2.55
N SER A 21 -12.69 -3.25 -1.32
CA SER A 21 -13.48 -3.00 -0.11
C SER A 21 -14.01 -1.57 -0.05
N ALA A 22 -13.19 -0.59 -0.49
CA ALA A 22 -13.60 0.81 -0.56
C ALA A 22 -14.67 1.05 -1.63
N VAL A 23 -14.49 0.48 -2.84
CA VAL A 23 -15.38 0.70 -3.99
C VAL A 23 -16.70 -0.05 -3.84
N LEU A 24 -16.66 -1.30 -3.36
CA LEU A 24 -17.81 -2.20 -3.38
C LEU A 24 -18.59 -2.23 -2.06
N ALA A 25 -17.91 -2.03 -0.93
CA ALA A 25 -18.50 -2.32 0.38
C ALA A 25 -18.51 -1.15 1.36
N ALA A 26 -17.68 -0.11 1.18
CA ALA A 26 -17.59 0.98 2.16
C ALA A 26 -18.92 1.68 2.42
N ALA A 27 -19.67 1.96 1.35
CA ALA A 27 -20.96 2.64 1.39
C ALA A 27 -22.12 1.70 0.97
N PHE A 28 -21.99 0.40 1.26
CA PHE A 28 -23.08 -0.53 0.97
C PHE A 28 -24.34 -0.09 1.75
N PRO A 29 -25.52 -0.06 1.12
CA PRO A 29 -26.71 0.53 1.75
C PRO A 29 -26.98 -0.03 3.13
N GLN A 30 -27.16 0.85 4.10
CA GLN A 30 -27.51 0.63 5.51
C GLN A 30 -26.47 -0.04 6.41
N LEU A 31 -25.58 -0.92 5.87
CA LEU A 31 -24.60 -1.68 6.66
C LEU A 31 -23.21 -1.70 5.99
N GLY A 32 -22.81 -0.60 5.37
CA GLY A 32 -21.48 -0.46 4.79
C GLY A 32 -20.37 -0.58 5.84
N ILE A 33 -19.23 -1.12 5.42
CA ILE A 33 -18.09 -1.33 6.32
C ILE A 33 -17.38 -0.03 6.73
N GLY A 34 -17.64 1.06 6.02
CA GLY A 34 -17.10 2.37 6.31
C GLY A 34 -15.58 2.42 6.34
N LEU A 35 -15.04 3.51 6.89
CA LEU A 35 -13.60 3.73 7.01
C LEU A 35 -12.90 2.61 7.81
N ALA A 36 -13.50 2.16 8.91
CA ALA A 36 -12.90 1.14 9.77
C ALA A 36 -12.77 -0.21 9.06
N GLY A 37 -13.82 -0.63 8.32
CA GLY A 37 -13.79 -1.86 7.56
C GLY A 37 -12.81 -1.83 6.39
N VAL A 38 -12.72 -0.70 5.67
CA VAL A 38 -11.72 -0.51 4.61
C VAL A 38 -10.30 -0.58 5.17
N SER A 39 -10.05 0.09 6.30
CA SER A 39 -8.76 0.06 6.97
C SER A 39 -8.35 -1.36 7.36
N LEU A 40 -9.28 -2.11 7.93
CA LEU A 40 -9.08 -3.51 8.28
C LEU A 40 -8.82 -4.37 7.04
N ALA A 41 -9.56 -4.17 5.96
CA ALA A 41 -9.39 -4.91 4.71
C ALA A 41 -7.97 -4.75 4.13
N PHE A 42 -7.43 -3.53 4.07
CA PHE A 42 -6.05 -3.30 3.64
C PHE A 42 -5.04 -4.05 4.52
N GLY A 43 -5.19 -4.00 5.84
CA GLY A 43 -4.31 -4.74 6.75
C GLY A 43 -4.40 -6.25 6.58
N LEU A 44 -5.61 -6.78 6.40
CA LEU A 44 -5.86 -8.21 6.18
C LEU A 44 -5.26 -8.71 4.87
N THR A 45 -5.24 -7.90 3.79
CA THR A 45 -4.61 -8.32 2.54
C THR A 45 -3.12 -8.58 2.73
N VAL A 46 -2.40 -7.69 3.43
CA VAL A 46 -0.98 -7.87 3.71
C VAL A 46 -0.77 -9.01 4.71
N LEU A 47 -1.55 -9.08 5.77
CA LEU A 47 -1.44 -10.14 6.78
C LEU A 47 -1.56 -11.53 6.15
N THR A 48 -2.61 -11.73 5.35
CA THR A 48 -2.88 -13.03 4.72
C THR A 48 -1.82 -13.39 3.69
N MET A 49 -1.39 -12.43 2.87
CA MET A 49 -0.34 -12.68 1.87
C MET A 49 1.03 -12.86 2.51
N ALA A 50 1.36 -12.16 3.58
CA ALA A 50 2.63 -12.36 4.26
C ALA A 50 2.77 -13.77 4.84
N TYR A 51 1.68 -14.38 5.32
CA TYR A 51 1.68 -15.80 5.68
C TYR A 51 1.73 -16.73 4.46
N ALA A 52 0.98 -16.38 3.39
CA ALA A 52 0.84 -17.26 2.23
C ALA A 52 2.10 -17.31 1.34
N ILE A 53 2.77 -16.16 1.12
CA ILE A 53 3.87 -16.02 0.15
C ILE A 53 5.12 -15.34 0.71
N GLY A 54 5.14 -14.97 2.00
CA GLY A 54 6.30 -14.31 2.61
C GLY A 54 7.59 -15.14 2.50
N HIS A 55 7.49 -16.46 2.63
CA HIS A 55 8.62 -17.38 2.46
C HIS A 55 9.10 -17.50 1.00
N VAL A 56 8.32 -17.03 0.01
CA VAL A 56 8.66 -17.09 -1.42
C VAL A 56 9.36 -15.81 -1.89
N SER A 57 8.78 -14.62 -1.58
CA SER A 57 9.25 -13.34 -2.10
C SER A 57 9.68 -12.33 -1.02
N GLY A 58 9.37 -12.58 0.23
CA GLY A 58 9.42 -11.58 1.29
C GLY A 58 8.14 -10.76 1.41
N CYS A 59 7.19 -10.93 0.49
CA CYS A 59 5.88 -10.27 0.48
C CYS A 59 5.97 -8.74 0.61
N HIS A 60 6.72 -8.11 -0.29
CA HIS A 60 6.88 -6.66 -0.29
C HIS A 60 5.59 -5.94 -0.76
N LEU A 61 4.99 -6.37 -1.87
CA LEU A 61 3.73 -5.89 -2.47
C LEU A 61 3.68 -4.37 -2.70
N ASN A 62 4.85 -3.71 -2.66
CA ASN A 62 4.94 -2.26 -2.55
C ASN A 62 6.33 -1.80 -3.00
N PRO A 63 6.43 -0.93 -4.01
CA PRO A 63 7.70 -0.37 -4.45
C PRO A 63 8.45 0.39 -3.34
N ALA A 64 7.75 1.16 -2.51
CA ALA A 64 8.37 1.91 -1.41
C ALA A 64 8.95 0.95 -0.35
N VAL A 65 8.25 -0.14 -0.02
CA VAL A 65 8.76 -1.18 0.88
C VAL A 65 10.01 -1.84 0.29
N SER A 66 10.00 -2.17 -1.01
CA SER A 66 11.16 -2.76 -1.69
C SER A 66 12.38 -1.85 -1.63
N VAL A 67 12.19 -0.53 -1.86
CA VAL A 67 13.24 0.49 -1.74
C VAL A 67 13.72 0.62 -0.29
N GLY A 68 12.81 0.64 0.67
CA GLY A 68 13.15 0.72 2.10
C GLY A 68 13.94 -0.49 2.60
N LEU A 69 13.56 -1.69 2.19
CA LEU A 69 14.29 -2.93 2.51
C LEU A 69 15.68 -2.95 1.86
N TRP A 70 15.81 -2.46 0.62
CA TRP A 70 17.11 -2.27 0.00
C TRP A 70 17.97 -1.28 0.79
N ALA A 71 17.43 -0.11 1.11
CA ALA A 71 18.13 0.90 1.91
C ALA A 71 18.49 0.38 3.30
N GLY A 72 17.65 -0.50 3.89
CA GLY A 72 17.90 -1.21 5.14
C GLY A 72 18.94 -2.34 5.05
N GLY A 73 19.48 -2.63 3.85
CA GLY A 73 20.46 -3.70 3.63
C GLY A 73 19.88 -5.12 3.66
N ARG A 74 18.55 -5.25 3.50
CA ARG A 74 17.85 -6.54 3.54
C ARG A 74 17.32 -7.02 2.19
N PHE A 75 17.57 -6.25 1.13
CA PHE A 75 17.14 -6.59 -0.23
C PHE A 75 18.19 -6.16 -1.26
N PRO A 76 18.54 -6.99 -2.25
CA PRO A 76 19.57 -6.66 -3.23
C PRO A 76 19.05 -5.67 -4.28
N ALA A 77 19.86 -4.65 -4.63
CA ALA A 77 19.51 -3.59 -5.59
C ALA A 77 19.09 -4.15 -6.97
N GLY A 78 19.76 -5.20 -7.45
CA GLY A 78 19.43 -5.83 -8.75
C GLY A 78 18.04 -6.46 -8.84
N GLN A 79 17.36 -6.64 -7.70
CA GLN A 79 15.99 -7.17 -7.64
C GLN A 79 14.91 -6.07 -7.56
N LEU A 80 15.30 -4.80 -7.36
CA LEU A 80 14.31 -3.71 -7.21
C LEU A 80 13.43 -3.57 -8.44
N LEU A 81 14.03 -3.39 -9.60
CA LEU A 81 13.27 -3.16 -10.84
C LEU A 81 12.33 -4.32 -11.19
N PRO A 82 12.77 -5.60 -11.16
CA PRO A 82 11.86 -6.73 -11.37
C PRO A 82 10.70 -6.80 -10.37
N TYR A 83 10.94 -6.45 -9.09
CA TYR A 83 9.87 -6.41 -8.08
C TYR A 83 8.86 -5.30 -8.39
N VAL A 84 9.34 -4.10 -8.67
CA VAL A 84 8.47 -2.95 -9.00
C VAL A 84 7.60 -3.27 -10.22
N ILE A 85 8.17 -3.89 -11.27
CA ILE A 85 7.42 -4.29 -12.47
C ILE A 85 6.33 -5.31 -12.11
N ALA A 86 6.66 -6.34 -11.32
CA ALA A 86 5.70 -7.37 -10.90
C ALA A 86 4.57 -6.78 -10.05
N GLN A 87 4.92 -5.89 -9.11
CA GLN A 87 3.97 -5.20 -8.24
C GLN A 87 3.03 -4.29 -9.04
N LEU A 88 3.56 -3.51 -9.98
CA LEU A 88 2.75 -2.66 -10.87
C LEU A 88 1.81 -3.48 -11.73
N ALA A 89 2.31 -4.55 -12.34
CA ALA A 89 1.48 -5.44 -13.16
C ALA A 89 0.34 -6.07 -12.33
N GLY A 90 0.61 -6.51 -11.10
CA GLY A 90 -0.39 -7.04 -10.18
C GLY A 90 -1.45 -5.98 -9.80
N ALA A 91 -1.00 -4.77 -9.48
CA ALA A 91 -1.89 -3.66 -9.13
C ALA A 91 -2.80 -3.26 -10.29
N ILE A 92 -2.25 -3.13 -11.50
CA ILE A 92 -3.02 -2.78 -12.70
C ILE A 92 -4.02 -3.88 -13.05
N ALA A 93 -3.62 -5.15 -12.99
CA ALA A 93 -4.52 -6.27 -13.23
C ALA A 93 -5.68 -6.29 -12.21
N ALA A 94 -5.39 -6.01 -10.92
CA ALA A 94 -6.41 -5.91 -9.89
C ALA A 94 -7.38 -4.76 -10.12
N GLY A 95 -6.87 -3.58 -10.53
CA GLY A 95 -7.69 -2.45 -10.93
C GLY A 95 -8.64 -2.81 -12.06
N GLY A 96 -8.16 -3.57 -13.08
CA GLY A 96 -8.99 -4.06 -14.18
C GLY A 96 -10.10 -5.01 -13.74
N VAL A 97 -9.77 -5.97 -12.87
CA VAL A 97 -10.78 -6.90 -12.33
C VAL A 97 -11.80 -6.13 -11.47
N LEU A 98 -11.34 -5.20 -10.62
CA LEU A 98 -12.23 -4.38 -9.82
C LEU A 98 -13.14 -3.50 -10.69
N TYR A 99 -12.61 -2.92 -11.77
CA TYR A 99 -13.40 -2.15 -12.73
C TYR A 99 -14.50 -3.00 -13.38
N LEU A 100 -14.16 -4.22 -13.82
CA LEU A 100 -15.15 -5.14 -14.41
C LEU A 100 -16.25 -5.52 -13.40
N ILE A 101 -15.90 -5.75 -12.15
CA ILE A 101 -16.88 -6.06 -11.09
C ILE A 101 -17.77 -4.83 -10.82
N ALA A 102 -17.16 -3.67 -10.61
CA ALA A 102 -17.88 -2.45 -10.23
C ALA A 102 -18.80 -1.94 -11.36
N SER A 103 -18.38 -2.06 -12.62
CA SER A 103 -19.17 -1.67 -13.79
C SER A 103 -20.41 -2.54 -14.01
N GLY A 104 -20.52 -3.69 -13.34
CA GLY A 104 -21.76 -4.47 -13.31
C GLY A 104 -22.90 -3.79 -12.54
N LYS A 105 -22.62 -2.72 -11.78
CA LYS A 105 -23.64 -1.90 -11.08
C LYS A 105 -24.10 -0.76 -11.95
N ALA A 106 -25.42 -0.63 -12.14
CA ALA A 106 -25.98 0.51 -12.86
C ALA A 106 -25.60 1.86 -12.17
N GLY A 107 -25.19 2.83 -12.98
CA GLY A 107 -24.76 4.15 -12.47
C GLY A 107 -23.34 4.17 -11.87
N PHE A 108 -22.54 3.11 -12.04
CA PHE A 108 -21.13 3.17 -11.67
C PHE A 108 -20.37 4.18 -12.53
N ASP A 109 -19.65 5.08 -11.87
CA ASP A 109 -18.79 6.07 -12.53
C ASP A 109 -17.36 5.94 -11.96
N VAL A 110 -16.43 5.51 -12.80
CA VAL A 110 -15.02 5.37 -12.41
C VAL A 110 -14.39 6.74 -12.11
N ALA A 111 -14.85 7.80 -12.77
CA ALA A 111 -14.34 9.17 -12.57
C ALA A 111 -14.69 9.73 -11.18
N ALA A 112 -15.66 9.15 -10.48
CA ALA A 112 -15.99 9.49 -9.09
C ALA A 112 -14.88 9.13 -8.07
N GLY A 113 -13.75 8.54 -8.52
CA GLY A 113 -12.56 8.39 -7.72
C GLY A 113 -11.98 6.98 -7.58
N PHE A 114 -12.79 5.92 -7.69
CA PHE A 114 -12.35 4.51 -7.76
C PHE A 114 -11.25 4.14 -6.76
N ALA A 115 -11.38 4.59 -5.52
CA ALA A 115 -10.38 4.45 -4.45
C ALA A 115 -8.99 5.06 -4.77
N SER A 116 -8.91 6.01 -5.71
CA SER A 116 -7.66 6.72 -6.01
C SER A 116 -7.22 7.61 -4.86
N ASN A 117 -5.92 7.85 -4.78
CA ASN A 117 -5.33 8.78 -3.84
C ASN A 117 -5.37 10.19 -4.41
N GLY A 118 -5.55 11.19 -3.53
CA GLY A 118 -5.60 12.57 -3.94
C GLY A 118 -5.27 13.55 -2.81
N TYR A 119 -5.05 14.83 -3.21
CA TYR A 119 -4.85 15.96 -2.32
C TYR A 119 -5.64 17.17 -2.84
N GLY A 120 -5.75 18.23 -2.03
CA GLY A 120 -6.55 19.39 -2.38
C GLY A 120 -8.04 19.03 -2.53
N GLU A 121 -8.63 19.39 -3.66
CA GLU A 121 -10.03 19.07 -3.98
C GLU A 121 -10.31 17.56 -4.13
N HIS A 122 -9.28 16.77 -4.37
CA HIS A 122 -9.36 15.30 -4.47
C HIS A 122 -8.98 14.56 -3.17
N SER A 123 -8.64 15.30 -2.12
CA SER A 123 -8.49 14.73 -0.77
C SER A 123 -9.87 14.40 -0.21
N PRO A 124 -10.09 13.21 0.40
CA PRO A 124 -11.37 12.92 1.04
C PRO A 124 -11.81 13.95 2.09
N GLY A 125 -10.88 14.51 2.85
CA GLY A 125 -11.11 15.54 3.86
C GLY A 125 -10.70 16.95 3.45
N GLY A 126 -10.34 17.20 2.18
CA GLY A 126 -9.95 18.54 1.69
C GLY A 126 -8.53 18.98 2.12
N TYR A 127 -7.64 18.04 2.43
CA TYR A 127 -6.27 18.36 2.89
C TYR A 127 -5.38 18.83 1.74
N THR A 128 -4.52 19.81 2.06
CA THR A 128 -3.56 20.38 1.11
C THR A 128 -2.49 19.37 0.65
N LEU A 129 -1.79 19.68 -0.45
CA LEU A 129 -0.63 18.92 -0.90
C LEU A 129 0.44 18.78 0.20
N GLN A 130 0.72 19.84 0.96
CA GLN A 130 1.71 19.80 2.04
C GLN A 130 1.31 18.77 3.12
N ALA A 131 0.05 18.78 3.56
CA ALA A 131 -0.47 17.82 4.52
C ALA A 131 -0.40 16.39 3.98
N ALA A 132 -0.75 16.20 2.71
CA ALA A 132 -0.66 14.92 2.03
C ALA A 132 0.78 14.36 2.00
N LEU A 133 1.75 15.19 1.58
CA LEU A 133 3.16 14.79 1.53
C LEU A 133 3.69 14.41 2.91
N VAL A 134 3.42 15.23 3.95
CA VAL A 134 3.84 14.93 5.33
C VAL A 134 3.21 13.62 5.80
N CYS A 135 1.91 13.44 5.58
CA CYS A 135 1.19 12.24 5.97
C CYS A 135 1.80 10.99 5.33
N GLU A 136 1.96 10.98 4.01
CA GLU A 136 2.50 9.84 3.26
C GLU A 136 3.95 9.52 3.66
N VAL A 137 4.80 10.54 3.85
CA VAL A 137 6.19 10.36 4.29
C VAL A 137 6.23 9.72 5.68
N VAL A 138 5.49 10.30 6.66
CA VAL A 138 5.53 9.84 8.05
C VAL A 138 4.91 8.43 8.17
N MET A 139 3.75 8.20 7.55
CA MET A 139 3.10 6.90 7.61
C MET A 139 3.96 5.80 6.97
N THR A 140 4.59 6.08 5.82
CA THR A 140 5.49 5.10 5.19
C THR A 140 6.76 4.89 6.00
N ALA A 141 7.34 5.94 6.60
CA ALA A 141 8.51 5.79 7.46
C ALA A 141 8.24 4.87 8.65
N LEU A 142 7.14 5.08 9.35
CA LEU A 142 6.75 4.23 10.48
C LEU A 142 6.38 2.81 10.03
N PHE A 143 5.77 2.66 8.86
CA PHE A 143 5.50 1.33 8.28
C PHE A 143 6.80 0.56 8.07
N LEU A 144 7.82 1.19 7.50
CA LEU A 144 9.14 0.56 7.32
C LEU A 144 9.83 0.23 8.65
N VAL A 145 9.71 1.09 9.66
CA VAL A 145 10.23 0.78 11.01
C VAL A 145 9.59 -0.49 11.56
N VAL A 146 8.27 -0.62 11.42
CA VAL A 146 7.55 -1.83 11.87
C VAL A 146 7.95 -3.05 11.05
N ILE A 147 8.04 -2.94 9.71
CA ILE A 147 8.48 -4.05 8.85
C ILE A 147 9.88 -4.53 9.23
N LEU A 148 10.83 -3.59 9.34
CA LEU A 148 12.22 -3.92 9.67
C LEU A 148 12.35 -4.50 11.08
N GLY A 149 11.57 -3.97 12.04
CA GLY A 149 11.56 -4.45 13.41
C GLY A 149 10.92 -5.82 13.56
N ALA A 150 9.73 -6.00 13.00
CA ALA A 150 9.00 -7.27 13.10
C ALA A 150 9.70 -8.43 12.37
N THR A 151 10.53 -8.12 11.36
CA THR A 151 11.31 -9.10 10.60
C THR A 151 12.78 -9.19 11.05
N ASP A 152 13.16 -8.52 12.14
CA ASP A 152 14.49 -8.64 12.72
C ASP A 152 14.67 -10.04 13.31
N ALA A 153 15.88 -10.61 13.21
CA ALA A 153 16.18 -11.94 13.75
C ALA A 153 15.96 -12.05 15.27
N ARG A 154 15.99 -10.92 15.98
CA ARG A 154 15.73 -10.81 17.43
C ARG A 154 14.24 -10.74 17.78
N ALA A 155 13.38 -10.48 16.78
CA ALA A 155 11.93 -10.43 16.98
C ALA A 155 11.33 -11.84 17.10
N PRO A 156 10.19 -12.00 17.79
CA PRO A 156 9.51 -13.29 17.88
C PRO A 156 9.18 -13.84 16.49
N GLN A 157 9.63 -15.05 16.21
CA GLN A 157 9.42 -15.68 14.91
C GLN A 157 7.95 -15.99 14.66
N GLY A 158 7.51 -15.84 13.42
CA GLY A 158 6.13 -16.15 12.99
C GLY A 158 5.09 -15.04 13.21
N PHE A 159 5.41 -13.97 13.95
CA PHE A 159 4.45 -12.90 14.28
C PHE A 159 4.55 -11.68 13.35
N ALA A 160 5.59 -11.56 12.54
CA ALA A 160 5.78 -10.41 11.64
C ALA A 160 4.56 -10.10 10.75
N PRO A 161 3.89 -11.08 10.11
CA PRO A 161 2.70 -10.80 9.31
C PRO A 161 1.58 -10.11 10.07
N ILE A 162 1.37 -10.47 11.34
CA ILE A 162 0.34 -9.86 12.20
C ILE A 162 0.70 -8.40 12.48
N ALA A 163 1.94 -8.14 12.93
CA ALA A 163 2.39 -6.79 13.24
C ALA A 163 2.32 -5.87 12.01
N ILE A 164 2.77 -6.34 10.85
CA ILE A 164 2.80 -5.58 9.60
C ILE A 164 1.38 -5.30 9.09
N GLY A 165 0.50 -6.32 9.08
CA GLY A 165 -0.88 -6.15 8.66
C GLY A 165 -1.66 -5.19 9.57
N LEU A 166 -1.54 -5.32 10.89
CA LEU A 166 -2.18 -4.41 11.85
C LEU A 166 -1.61 -2.98 11.78
N CYS A 167 -0.31 -2.83 11.52
CA CYS A 167 0.28 -1.52 11.26
C CYS A 167 -0.35 -0.87 10.03
N LEU A 168 -0.53 -1.60 8.93
CA LEU A 168 -1.20 -1.07 7.75
C LEU A 168 -2.67 -0.70 8.03
N THR A 169 -3.38 -1.50 8.84
CA THR A 169 -4.72 -1.14 9.33
C THR A 169 -4.71 0.19 10.07
N LEU A 170 -3.79 0.35 11.03
CA LEU A 170 -3.66 1.58 11.81
C LEU A 170 -3.36 2.80 10.92
N ILE A 171 -2.44 2.65 9.97
CA ILE A 171 -2.12 3.69 8.99
C ILE A 171 -3.38 4.13 8.21
N HIS A 172 -4.20 3.18 7.74
CA HIS A 172 -5.43 3.50 7.03
C HIS A 172 -6.47 4.18 7.92
N LEU A 173 -6.61 3.77 9.19
CA LEU A 173 -7.48 4.43 10.16
C LEU A 173 -7.11 5.92 10.36
N ILE A 174 -5.82 6.26 10.24
CA ILE A 174 -5.32 7.62 10.41
C ILE A 174 -5.46 8.42 9.11
N SER A 175 -5.07 7.86 7.96
CA SER A 175 -4.74 8.63 6.77
C SER A 175 -5.73 8.53 5.61
N ILE A 176 -6.75 7.68 5.68
CA ILE A 176 -7.83 7.68 4.68
C ILE A 176 -8.44 9.09 4.52
N PRO A 177 -8.78 9.85 5.58
CA PRO A 177 -9.33 11.20 5.42
C PRO A 177 -8.37 12.16 4.71
N VAL A 178 -7.05 11.94 4.80
CA VAL A 178 -6.04 12.88 4.27
C VAL A 178 -5.79 12.64 2.78
N THR A 179 -5.52 11.40 2.38
CA THR A 179 -5.08 11.08 1.02
C THR A 179 -5.79 9.88 0.40
N ASN A 180 -6.76 9.30 1.10
CA ASN A 180 -7.24 7.94 0.85
C ASN A 180 -6.12 6.87 0.99
N THR A 181 -5.11 7.17 1.75
CA THR A 181 -3.93 6.36 2.11
C THR A 181 -3.26 5.67 0.93
N SER A 182 -2.08 6.13 0.56
CA SER A 182 -1.24 5.42 -0.39
C SER A 182 -0.26 4.48 0.31
N VAL A 183 0.77 5.03 0.89
CA VAL A 183 1.99 4.40 1.40
C VAL A 183 2.56 3.32 0.45
N ASN A 184 2.06 3.29 -0.79
CA ASN A 184 2.34 2.24 -1.78
C ASN A 184 2.16 2.77 -3.22
N PRO A 185 3.25 3.05 -3.96
CA PRO A 185 3.19 3.51 -5.34
C PRO A 185 2.42 2.57 -6.28
N ALA A 186 2.53 1.26 -6.11
CA ALA A 186 1.83 0.30 -6.97
C ALA A 186 0.32 0.33 -6.70
N ARG A 187 -0.11 0.39 -5.44
CA ARG A 187 -1.51 0.55 -5.05
C ARG A 187 -2.13 1.79 -5.70
N SER A 188 -1.41 2.91 -5.64
CA SER A 188 -1.90 4.17 -6.20
C SER A 188 -2.00 4.12 -7.72
N THR A 189 -0.98 3.56 -8.38
CA THR A 189 -0.95 3.42 -9.84
C THR A 189 -2.07 2.51 -10.34
N GLY A 190 -2.34 1.40 -9.65
CA GLY A 190 -3.30 0.38 -10.05
C GLY A 190 -4.73 0.89 -10.25
N VAL A 191 -5.15 1.91 -9.51
CA VAL A 191 -6.48 2.51 -9.61
C VAL A 191 -6.45 3.83 -10.38
N ALA A 192 -5.39 4.64 -10.25
CA ALA A 192 -5.29 5.93 -10.92
C ALA A 192 -5.35 5.83 -12.44
N LEU A 193 -4.80 4.75 -13.03
CA LEU A 193 -4.83 4.52 -14.47
C LEU A 193 -6.25 4.31 -15.02
N TYR A 194 -7.19 3.84 -14.22
CA TYR A 194 -8.59 3.66 -14.62
C TYR A 194 -9.41 4.93 -14.46
N VAL A 195 -9.08 5.76 -13.48
CA VAL A 195 -9.70 7.09 -13.31
C VAL A 195 -9.18 8.06 -14.35
N GLY A 196 -7.90 8.01 -14.68
CA GLY A 196 -7.26 8.95 -15.60
C GLY A 196 -7.14 10.37 -15.00
N GLY A 197 -7.10 11.37 -15.87
CA GLY A 197 -7.17 12.80 -15.53
C GLY A 197 -6.40 13.19 -14.26
N TRP A 198 -7.12 13.71 -13.28
CA TRP A 198 -6.57 14.21 -12.02
C TRP A 198 -5.79 13.16 -11.23
N ALA A 199 -6.25 11.89 -11.23
CA ALA A 199 -5.62 10.85 -10.45
C ALA A 199 -4.23 10.50 -10.98
N VAL A 200 -4.04 10.50 -12.30
CA VAL A 200 -2.74 10.36 -12.96
C VAL A 200 -1.88 11.61 -12.75
N ALA A 201 -2.48 12.82 -12.84
CA ALA A 201 -1.75 14.06 -12.62
C ALA A 201 -1.21 14.20 -11.18
N GLN A 202 -1.91 13.65 -10.18
CA GLN A 202 -1.48 13.67 -8.78
C GLN A 202 -0.64 12.46 -8.36
N LEU A 203 -0.51 11.45 -9.21
CA LEU A 203 0.15 10.17 -8.90
C LEU A 203 1.62 10.34 -8.45
N TRP A 204 2.33 11.35 -8.96
CA TRP A 204 3.71 11.63 -8.60
C TRP A 204 3.93 11.77 -7.09
N ALA A 205 2.99 12.40 -6.39
CA ALA A 205 3.07 12.60 -4.93
C ALA A 205 3.07 11.25 -4.20
N PHE A 206 2.28 10.31 -4.68
CA PHE A 206 2.12 8.96 -4.12
C PHE A 206 3.22 7.97 -4.56
N TRP A 207 4.16 8.44 -5.37
CA TRP A 207 5.45 7.79 -5.63
C TRP A 207 6.54 8.41 -4.77
N VAL A 208 6.70 9.73 -4.83
CA VAL A 208 7.80 10.43 -4.17
C VAL A 208 7.68 10.33 -2.65
N ALA A 209 6.53 10.68 -2.08
CA ALA A 209 6.40 10.72 -0.62
C ALA A 209 6.55 9.35 0.05
N PRO A 210 5.93 8.25 -0.43
CA PRO A 210 6.18 6.93 0.14
C PRO A 210 7.63 6.46 0.00
N ILE A 211 8.31 6.74 -1.12
CA ILE A 211 9.72 6.37 -1.30
C ILE A 211 10.62 7.13 -0.32
N VAL A 212 10.41 8.44 -0.17
CA VAL A 212 11.14 9.26 0.82
C VAL A 212 10.88 8.73 2.23
N GLY A 213 9.62 8.46 2.56
CA GLY A 213 9.25 7.86 3.84
C GLY A 213 9.95 6.53 4.10
N ALA A 214 10.00 5.66 3.10
CA ALA A 214 10.67 4.37 3.21
C ALA A 214 12.19 4.50 3.48
N LEU A 215 12.86 5.43 2.81
CA LEU A 215 14.27 5.72 3.04
C LEU A 215 14.51 6.27 4.45
N LEU A 216 13.66 7.20 4.91
CA LEU A 216 13.72 7.72 6.28
C LEU A 216 13.45 6.63 7.31
N GLY A 217 12.45 5.77 7.09
CA GLY A 217 12.12 4.65 7.98
C GLY A 217 13.27 3.65 8.10
N ALA A 218 13.97 3.36 7.01
CA ALA A 218 15.17 2.52 7.02
C ALA A 218 16.30 3.17 7.84
N GLY A 219 16.50 4.50 7.70
CA GLY A 219 17.45 5.27 8.49
C GLY A 219 17.09 5.26 9.99
N LEU A 220 15.84 5.55 10.33
CA LEU A 220 15.34 5.52 11.70
C LEU A 220 15.53 4.16 12.34
N TYR A 221 15.22 3.07 11.62
CA TYR A 221 15.40 1.74 12.17
C TYR A 221 16.86 1.40 12.44
N ARG A 222 17.81 1.89 11.63
CA ARG A 222 19.25 1.74 11.93
C ARG A 222 19.65 2.38 13.26
N ILE A 223 19.02 3.52 13.61
CA ILE A 223 19.29 4.23 14.86
C ILE A 223 18.69 3.47 16.05
N VAL A 224 17.39 3.14 16.00
CA VAL A 224 16.67 2.54 17.13
C VAL A 224 16.91 1.04 17.28
N GLY A 225 17.15 0.33 16.17
CA GLY A 225 17.41 -1.11 16.15
C GLY A 225 18.82 -1.49 16.61
N GLY A 226 19.72 -0.53 16.69
CA GLY A 226 21.13 -0.76 17.00
C GLY A 226 21.93 -1.37 15.86
N SER A 227 23.25 -1.35 15.96
CA SER A 227 24.15 -2.08 15.05
C SER A 227 23.93 -3.59 15.22
N ARG A 228 23.89 -4.32 14.11
CA ARG A 228 24.08 -5.77 14.15
C ARG A 228 25.48 -6.00 14.73
N ALA A 229 25.56 -6.55 15.94
CA ALA A 229 26.81 -7.07 16.48
C ALA A 229 27.25 -8.29 15.65
#